data_e7401b8357133c3c77efb01c9b60773b
#
_entry.id   e7401b8357133c3c77efb01c9b60773b
#
_cell.length_a   1.000
_cell.length_b   1.000
_cell.length_c   1.000
_cell.angle_alpha   90.00
_cell.angle_beta   90.00
_cell.angle_gamma   90.00
#
_symmetry.space_group_name_H-M   'P 1'
#
loop_
_entity.id
_entity.type
_entity.pdbx_description
1 polymer ?
#
loop_
_entity_poly.entity_id
_entity_poly.type
_entity_poly.pdbx_seq_one_letter_code
_entity_poly.pdbx_strand_id
1 'polypeptide(L)'
;VSNSSPAPEKASHKQMADAIRVLAMDGVEKARSGHPGMPMGMADVATVLFSKFLKFDASQPDWADRDRFILSAGHGSMLIYSLLHLTGYKAATRTELENFRQWGSRTAGHPEYGHLPGVETTTGPLGQGLANSVGFAMAERHMAARFGDDLVDHRTWVIAGDGCLMEGVSQEAIALAGRYKLNKLTVLWDDNAITIDGAVALSDTTDQQARFKASGWAVKTIDGHDMGAIRKALAWATKQSKPTLIACKTRIGRGAATMEGSHKTHGSALGATEIEATRKALDWTAAPFELPEAISKAWLKVGKQGAKHRKAWAARLAGSAHGSEFTRAMAGDLPAGAFDALETAIAGLVDSKPAQATRQSSGAALDQLFGARTARPTSRSSIWPPCVPFPTCWCSARPTPSRRWSAGVWRWNTRGHLRPWPCRARRPRRCAPSPRRKTCRVAGPMRSGLRRARPG
;
A
#
# COMPACT_ATOMS: atom_id res chain seq x y z
N VAL A 1 14.66 1.82 -56.09
CA VAL A 1 13.79 2.52 -55.13
C VAL A 1 13.96 1.77 -53.82
N SER A 2 14.81 2.27 -52.92
CA SER A 2 14.99 1.70 -51.57
C SER A 2 13.77 2.04 -50.72
N ASN A 3 12.94 1.04 -50.44
CA ASN A 3 11.87 1.10 -49.49
C ASN A 3 12.49 1.14 -48.06
N SER A 4 12.88 2.31 -47.58
CA SER A 4 13.17 2.52 -46.16
C SER A 4 11.86 2.58 -45.43
N SER A 5 11.44 1.49 -44.81
CA SER A 5 10.35 1.51 -43.82
C SER A 5 10.66 2.60 -42.80
N PRO A 6 9.72 3.52 -42.48
CA PRO A 6 9.97 4.52 -41.47
C PRO A 6 10.33 3.85 -40.15
N ALA A 7 11.33 4.39 -39.45
CA ALA A 7 11.70 3.91 -38.13
C ALA A 7 10.46 3.87 -37.21
N PRO A 8 10.26 2.83 -36.40
CA PRO A 8 9.05 2.72 -35.57
C PRO A 8 8.93 3.95 -34.68
N GLU A 9 7.81 4.62 -34.79
CA GLU A 9 7.50 5.84 -34.04
C GLU A 9 7.58 5.55 -32.54
N LYS A 10 8.29 6.38 -31.78
CA LYS A 10 8.42 6.22 -30.34
C LYS A 10 7.09 6.50 -29.66
N ALA A 11 6.59 5.57 -28.87
CA ALA A 11 5.37 5.79 -28.10
C ALA A 11 5.46 7.05 -27.24
N SER A 12 4.45 7.91 -27.35
CA SER A 12 4.30 9.11 -26.51
C SER A 12 3.91 8.74 -25.07
N HIS A 13 4.14 9.65 -24.12
CA HIS A 13 3.65 9.46 -22.75
C HIS A 13 2.13 9.30 -22.67
N LYS A 14 1.37 10.03 -23.55
CA LYS A 14 -0.08 9.87 -23.65
C LYS A 14 -0.45 8.43 -24.00
N GLN A 15 0.13 7.89 -25.07
CA GLN A 15 -0.12 6.50 -25.47
C GLN A 15 0.28 5.48 -24.40
N MET A 16 1.36 5.74 -23.65
CA MET A 16 1.74 4.92 -22.51
C MET A 16 0.72 4.97 -21.38
N ALA A 17 0.15 6.13 -21.06
CA ALA A 17 -0.93 6.29 -20.09
C ALA A 17 -2.23 5.64 -20.56
N ASP A 18 -2.56 5.76 -21.86
CA ASP A 18 -3.73 5.13 -22.44
C ASP A 18 -3.68 3.60 -22.36
N ALA A 19 -2.49 3.00 -22.46
CA ALA A 19 -2.32 1.56 -22.19
C ALA A 19 -2.77 1.15 -20.78
N ILE A 20 -2.48 1.97 -19.76
CA ILE A 20 -2.97 1.72 -18.39
C ILE A 20 -4.49 1.81 -18.35
N ARG A 21 -5.07 2.85 -18.97
CA ARG A 21 -6.53 3.06 -19.04
C ARG A 21 -7.24 1.88 -19.66
N VAL A 22 -6.74 1.45 -20.82
CA VAL A 22 -7.33 0.34 -21.57
C VAL A 22 -7.22 -0.98 -20.81
N LEU A 23 -6.06 -1.34 -20.27
CA LEU A 23 -5.91 -2.55 -19.48
C LEU A 23 -6.79 -2.54 -18.23
N ALA A 24 -6.95 -1.38 -17.59
CA ALA A 24 -7.79 -1.27 -16.40
C ALA A 24 -9.28 -1.45 -16.74
N MET A 25 -9.78 -0.81 -17.79
CA MET A 25 -11.18 -1.00 -18.20
C MET A 25 -11.45 -2.42 -18.70
N ASP A 26 -10.52 -3.03 -19.47
CA ASP A 26 -10.66 -4.38 -19.99
C ASP A 26 -10.72 -5.42 -18.87
N GLY A 27 -9.84 -5.29 -17.86
CA GLY A 27 -9.82 -6.20 -16.71
C GLY A 27 -11.11 -6.13 -15.88
N VAL A 28 -11.59 -4.91 -15.62
CA VAL A 28 -12.84 -4.70 -14.88
C VAL A 28 -14.06 -5.17 -15.66
N GLU A 29 -14.10 -4.93 -16.97
CA GLU A 29 -15.20 -5.37 -17.83
C GLU A 29 -15.27 -6.89 -17.91
N LYS A 30 -14.14 -7.57 -18.15
CA LYS A 30 -14.07 -9.02 -18.21
C LYS A 30 -14.49 -9.67 -16.90
N ALA A 31 -14.08 -9.09 -15.76
CA ALA A 31 -14.48 -9.54 -14.43
C ALA A 31 -15.93 -9.17 -14.07
N ARG A 32 -16.56 -8.24 -14.80
CA ARG A 32 -17.84 -7.60 -14.47
C ARG A 32 -17.88 -7.07 -13.02
N SER A 33 -16.72 -6.72 -12.50
CA SER A 33 -16.55 -6.27 -11.12
C SER A 33 -15.21 -5.57 -10.97
N GLY A 34 -15.17 -4.45 -10.27
CA GLY A 34 -13.93 -3.72 -10.01
C GLY A 34 -14.11 -2.22 -10.13
N HIS A 35 -12.99 -1.49 -10.09
CA HIS A 35 -12.97 -0.05 -9.99
C HIS A 35 -12.06 0.53 -11.09
N PRO A 36 -12.60 0.88 -12.27
CA PRO A 36 -11.79 1.38 -13.38
C PRO A 36 -11.47 2.88 -13.26
N GLY A 37 -12.28 3.65 -12.54
CA GLY A 37 -12.26 5.12 -12.58
C GLY A 37 -10.95 5.73 -12.09
N MET A 38 -10.44 5.32 -10.91
CA MET A 38 -9.17 5.79 -10.36
C MET A 38 -7.97 5.36 -11.22
N PRO A 39 -7.82 4.10 -11.64
CA PRO A 39 -6.78 3.69 -12.59
C PRO A 39 -6.72 4.54 -13.86
N MET A 40 -7.86 4.84 -14.44
CA MET A 40 -7.95 5.68 -15.64
C MET A 40 -7.59 7.15 -15.34
N GLY A 41 -8.02 7.68 -14.19
CA GLY A 41 -7.72 9.04 -13.74
C GLY A 41 -6.25 9.26 -13.46
N MET A 42 -5.62 8.33 -12.74
CA MET A 42 -4.21 8.43 -12.30
C MET A 42 -3.19 7.91 -13.31
N ALA A 43 -3.62 7.47 -14.50
CA ALA A 43 -2.72 6.88 -15.50
C ALA A 43 -1.59 7.83 -15.93
N ASP A 44 -1.85 9.13 -16.08
CA ASP A 44 -0.82 10.12 -16.46
C ASP A 44 0.23 10.28 -15.35
N VAL A 45 -0.22 10.42 -14.10
CA VAL A 45 0.66 10.53 -12.92
C VAL A 45 1.51 9.29 -12.76
N ALA A 46 0.91 8.11 -12.84
CA ALA A 46 1.61 6.83 -12.73
C ALA A 46 2.63 6.62 -13.87
N THR A 47 2.29 7.02 -15.10
CA THR A 47 3.19 6.95 -16.25
C THR A 47 4.47 7.78 -16.02
N VAL A 48 4.32 9.03 -15.57
CA VAL A 48 5.48 9.89 -15.31
C VAL A 48 6.29 9.37 -14.12
N LEU A 49 5.63 8.92 -13.05
CA LEU A 49 6.30 8.35 -11.87
C LEU A 49 7.17 7.15 -12.28
N PHE A 50 6.60 6.14 -12.91
CA PHE A 50 7.29 4.90 -13.25
C PHE A 50 8.37 5.11 -14.31
N SER A 51 8.10 5.94 -15.32
CA SER A 51 9.05 6.12 -16.44
C SER A 51 10.21 7.07 -16.13
N LYS A 52 10.12 7.92 -15.09
CA LYS A 52 11.11 8.99 -14.84
C LYS A 52 11.66 9.06 -13.42
N PHE A 53 10.98 8.54 -12.42
CA PHE A 53 11.34 8.75 -11.02
C PHE A 53 11.51 7.47 -10.21
N LEU A 54 10.65 6.48 -10.39
CA LEU A 54 10.67 5.25 -9.60
C LEU A 54 11.94 4.44 -9.88
N LYS A 55 12.71 4.18 -8.85
CA LYS A 55 13.93 3.37 -8.90
C LYS A 55 13.58 1.90 -8.69
N PHE A 56 13.51 1.12 -9.76
CA PHE A 56 13.18 -0.32 -9.70
C PHE A 56 13.76 -1.07 -10.89
N ASP A 57 13.85 -2.39 -10.77
CA ASP A 57 14.22 -3.32 -11.85
C ASP A 57 13.19 -4.46 -11.83
N ALA A 58 12.35 -4.53 -12.86
CA ALA A 58 11.28 -5.53 -12.95
C ALA A 58 11.80 -6.97 -13.00
N SER A 59 13.07 -7.17 -13.43
CA SER A 59 13.71 -8.49 -13.44
C SER A 59 14.17 -8.96 -12.05
N GLN A 60 14.23 -8.05 -11.07
CA GLN A 60 14.68 -8.31 -9.70
C GLN A 60 13.76 -7.60 -8.69
N PRO A 61 12.52 -8.06 -8.56
CA PRO A 61 11.50 -7.41 -7.71
C PRO A 61 11.91 -7.35 -6.22
N ASP A 62 12.82 -8.21 -5.79
CA ASP A 62 13.28 -8.29 -4.40
C ASP A 62 14.51 -7.41 -4.12
N TRP A 63 14.98 -6.60 -5.09
CA TRP A 63 16.09 -5.68 -4.86
C TRP A 63 15.84 -4.80 -3.64
N ALA A 64 16.70 -4.91 -2.62
CA ALA A 64 16.46 -4.32 -1.31
C ALA A 64 16.38 -2.79 -1.32
N ASP A 65 17.19 -2.11 -2.15
CA ASP A 65 17.22 -0.64 -2.26
C ASP A 65 16.39 -0.10 -3.45
N ARG A 66 15.39 -0.86 -3.95
CA ARG A 66 14.40 -0.32 -4.88
C ARG A 66 13.46 0.64 -4.16
N ASP A 67 12.91 1.61 -4.86
CA ASP A 67 11.80 2.42 -4.34
C ASP A 67 10.58 1.55 -4.02
N ARG A 68 9.78 1.99 -3.07
CA ARG A 68 8.51 1.35 -2.70
C ARG A 68 7.35 2.12 -3.34
N PHE A 69 6.52 1.41 -4.08
CA PHE A 69 5.28 1.95 -4.62
C PHE A 69 4.09 1.32 -3.92
N ILE A 70 3.26 2.14 -3.27
CA ILE A 70 2.11 1.70 -2.49
C ILE A 70 0.84 2.31 -3.08
N LEU A 71 -0.09 1.45 -3.47
CA LEU A 71 -1.41 1.86 -3.88
C LEU A 71 -2.36 1.82 -2.68
N SER A 72 -2.46 2.95 -1.95
CA SER A 72 -3.36 3.07 -0.79
C SER A 72 -4.84 3.03 -1.21
N ALA A 73 -5.18 3.59 -2.37
CA ALA A 73 -6.48 3.42 -3.01
C ALA A 73 -6.59 2.01 -3.63
N GLY A 74 -6.51 0.97 -2.79
CA GLY A 74 -6.38 -0.43 -3.20
C GLY A 74 -7.54 -0.97 -4.04
N HIS A 75 -8.72 -0.33 -3.98
CA HIS A 75 -9.84 -0.67 -4.85
C HIS A 75 -9.50 -0.47 -6.34
N GLY A 76 -8.64 0.50 -6.68
CA GLY A 76 -8.14 0.71 -8.04
C GLY A 76 -6.97 -0.21 -8.43
N SER A 77 -6.99 -1.45 -7.97
CA SER A 77 -5.90 -2.43 -8.09
C SER A 77 -5.43 -2.67 -9.52
N MET A 78 -6.29 -2.50 -10.52
CA MET A 78 -5.89 -2.60 -11.94
C MET A 78 -4.82 -1.59 -12.34
N LEU A 79 -4.65 -0.46 -11.62
CA LEU A 79 -3.53 0.46 -11.85
C LEU A 79 -2.18 -0.24 -11.62
N ILE A 80 -1.98 -0.81 -10.44
CA ILE A 80 -0.72 -1.47 -10.11
C ILE A 80 -0.52 -2.73 -10.97
N TYR A 81 -1.57 -3.52 -11.21
CA TYR A 81 -1.48 -4.74 -12.02
C TYR A 81 -1.09 -4.41 -13.47
N SER A 82 -1.71 -3.39 -14.07
CA SER A 82 -1.33 -2.92 -15.40
C SER A 82 0.12 -2.43 -15.45
N LEU A 83 0.57 -1.67 -14.46
CA LEU A 83 1.95 -1.18 -14.36
C LEU A 83 2.96 -2.33 -14.24
N LEU A 84 2.68 -3.33 -13.40
CA LEU A 84 3.57 -4.49 -13.24
C LEU A 84 3.63 -5.31 -14.54
N HIS A 85 2.50 -5.50 -15.22
CA HIS A 85 2.45 -6.16 -16.54
C HIS A 85 3.25 -5.39 -17.59
N LEU A 86 2.95 -4.11 -17.77
CA LEU A 86 3.56 -3.24 -18.76
C LEU A 86 5.09 -3.12 -18.58
N THR A 87 5.56 -3.04 -17.34
CA THR A 87 6.99 -2.95 -17.02
C THR A 87 7.71 -4.31 -17.07
N GLY A 88 7.01 -5.41 -17.28
CA GLY A 88 7.60 -6.73 -17.53
C GLY A 88 7.96 -7.53 -16.28
N TYR A 89 7.24 -7.34 -15.17
CA TYR A 89 7.31 -8.28 -14.04
C TYR A 89 6.85 -9.66 -14.51
N LYS A 90 7.71 -10.66 -14.39
CA LYS A 90 7.49 -12.01 -14.97
C LYS A 90 6.18 -12.66 -14.52
N ALA A 91 5.76 -12.42 -13.28
CA ALA A 91 4.53 -12.98 -12.72
C ALA A 91 3.26 -12.23 -13.13
N ALA A 92 3.38 -10.97 -13.62
CA ALA A 92 2.25 -10.15 -14.05
C ALA A 92 1.94 -10.41 -15.53
N THR A 93 1.49 -11.61 -15.86
CA THR A 93 1.19 -12.02 -17.24
C THR A 93 -0.12 -11.42 -17.74
N ARG A 94 -0.33 -11.41 -19.07
CA ARG A 94 -1.63 -11.08 -19.68
C ARG A 94 -2.74 -11.95 -19.09
N THR A 95 -2.51 -13.25 -18.97
CA THR A 95 -3.47 -14.18 -18.38
C THR A 95 -3.90 -13.80 -16.96
N GLU A 96 -2.98 -13.31 -16.14
CA GLU A 96 -3.33 -12.82 -14.80
C GLU A 96 -4.23 -11.56 -14.87
N LEU A 97 -3.98 -10.62 -15.79
CA LEU A 97 -4.87 -9.47 -15.98
C LEU A 97 -6.26 -9.90 -16.49
N GLU A 98 -6.30 -10.87 -17.40
CA GLU A 98 -7.54 -11.45 -17.92
C GLU A 98 -8.35 -12.19 -16.85
N ASN A 99 -7.66 -12.74 -15.84
CA ASN A 99 -8.26 -13.44 -14.70
C ASN A 99 -8.40 -12.53 -13.46
N PHE A 100 -8.46 -11.20 -13.66
CA PHE A 100 -8.68 -10.25 -12.57
C PHE A 100 -9.91 -10.65 -11.74
N ARG A 101 -9.77 -10.69 -10.40
CA ARG A 101 -10.79 -11.09 -9.43
C ARG A 101 -11.28 -12.54 -9.52
N GLN A 102 -10.63 -13.37 -10.32
CA GLN A 102 -11.00 -14.78 -10.36
C GLN A 102 -10.29 -15.55 -9.25
N TRP A 103 -10.93 -16.63 -8.78
CA TRP A 103 -10.36 -17.49 -7.75
C TRP A 103 -9.04 -18.11 -8.23
N GLY A 104 -8.01 -18.02 -7.39
CA GLY A 104 -6.68 -18.53 -7.71
C GLY A 104 -5.81 -17.63 -8.57
N SER A 105 -6.34 -16.51 -9.10
CA SER A 105 -5.53 -15.49 -9.79
C SER A 105 -4.67 -14.69 -8.82
N ARG A 106 -3.51 -14.24 -9.28
CA ARG A 106 -2.61 -13.34 -8.56
C ARG A 106 -3.10 -11.90 -8.54
N THR A 107 -4.06 -11.55 -9.41
CA THR A 107 -4.67 -10.23 -9.52
C THR A 107 -5.99 -10.18 -8.76
N ALA A 108 -5.91 -10.29 -7.45
CA ALA A 108 -7.05 -10.18 -6.54
C ALA A 108 -7.76 -8.82 -6.68
N GLY A 109 -8.99 -8.71 -6.18
CA GLY A 109 -9.78 -7.47 -6.25
C GLY A 109 -9.11 -6.25 -5.60
N HIS A 110 -8.24 -6.49 -4.64
CA HIS A 110 -7.36 -5.52 -3.99
C HIS A 110 -5.94 -6.08 -3.95
N PRO A 111 -4.88 -5.26 -3.97
CA PRO A 111 -3.51 -5.74 -3.92
C PRO A 111 -3.26 -6.55 -2.64
N GLU A 112 -2.69 -7.75 -2.80
CA GLU A 112 -2.32 -8.61 -1.68
C GLU A 112 -0.83 -8.92 -1.70
N TYR A 113 -0.17 -8.63 -0.58
CA TYR A 113 1.26 -8.92 -0.43
C TYR A 113 1.53 -10.43 -0.55
N GLY A 114 2.55 -10.77 -1.32
CA GLY A 114 2.93 -12.16 -1.56
C GLY A 114 2.22 -12.83 -2.76
N HIS A 115 1.13 -12.26 -3.29
CA HIS A 115 0.46 -12.81 -4.47
C HIS A 115 1.19 -12.45 -5.77
N LEU A 116 1.58 -11.18 -5.91
CA LEU A 116 2.26 -10.69 -7.11
C LEU A 116 3.51 -9.90 -6.71
N PRO A 117 4.72 -10.27 -7.18
CA PRO A 117 5.92 -9.48 -6.95
C PRO A 117 5.73 -8.03 -7.41
N GLY A 118 6.20 -7.08 -6.60
CA GLY A 118 5.99 -5.65 -6.82
C GLY A 118 4.80 -5.05 -6.06
N VAL A 119 3.97 -5.89 -5.41
CA VAL A 119 2.98 -5.46 -4.43
C VAL A 119 3.65 -5.42 -3.05
N GLU A 120 3.85 -4.22 -2.51
CA GLU A 120 4.63 -4.00 -1.27
C GLU A 120 3.84 -4.27 0.01
N THR A 121 2.51 -4.11 -0.03
CA THR A 121 1.63 -4.31 1.12
C THR A 121 0.21 -4.59 0.67
N THR A 122 -0.54 -5.33 1.49
CA THR A 122 -1.97 -5.57 1.27
C THR A 122 -2.74 -4.28 1.55
N THR A 123 -3.55 -3.86 0.57
CA THR A 123 -4.45 -2.71 0.68
C THR A 123 -5.87 -3.10 0.30
N GLY A 124 -6.81 -2.18 0.43
CA GLY A 124 -8.25 -2.41 0.23
C GLY A 124 -9.02 -1.67 1.31
N PRO A 125 -8.84 -1.97 2.60
CA PRO A 125 -9.28 -1.07 3.65
C PRO A 125 -8.59 0.28 3.49
N LEU A 126 -9.40 1.35 3.35
CA LEU A 126 -8.90 2.70 3.09
C LEU A 126 -7.98 3.19 4.23
N GLY A 127 -7.00 4.02 3.91
CA GLY A 127 -6.03 4.55 4.87
C GLY A 127 -4.87 3.61 5.22
N GLN A 128 -5.04 2.30 5.12
CA GLN A 128 -4.00 1.34 5.53
C GLN A 128 -2.71 1.49 4.70
N GLY A 129 -2.82 1.66 3.38
CA GLY A 129 -1.65 1.85 2.52
C GLY A 129 -0.87 3.11 2.87
N LEU A 130 -1.56 4.22 3.15
CA LEU A 130 -0.93 5.46 3.60
C LEU A 130 -0.21 5.27 4.94
N ALA A 131 -0.86 4.62 5.91
CA ALA A 131 -0.25 4.35 7.21
C ALA A 131 0.98 3.42 7.09
N ASN A 132 0.87 2.35 6.30
CA ASN A 132 2.00 1.45 6.04
C ASN A 132 3.18 2.17 5.36
N SER A 133 2.89 3.13 4.46
CA SER A 133 3.94 3.90 3.78
C SER A 133 4.78 4.74 4.73
N VAL A 134 4.19 5.24 5.81
CA VAL A 134 4.92 5.91 6.89
C VAL A 134 5.87 4.94 7.57
N GLY A 135 5.43 3.71 7.85
CA GLY A 135 6.28 2.63 8.36
C GLY A 135 7.45 2.30 7.43
N PHE A 136 7.21 2.21 6.11
CA PHE A 136 8.28 2.00 5.11
C PHE A 136 9.29 3.14 5.11
N ALA A 137 8.84 4.39 5.16
CA ALA A 137 9.74 5.54 5.19
C ALA A 137 10.53 5.65 6.52
N MET A 138 9.93 5.22 7.64
CA MET A 138 10.64 5.09 8.92
C MET A 138 11.69 3.98 8.86
N ALA A 139 11.35 2.83 8.29
CA ALA A 139 12.26 1.71 8.12
C ALA A 139 13.46 2.09 7.23
N GLU A 140 13.20 2.78 6.11
CA GLU A 140 14.27 3.31 5.25
C GLU A 140 15.24 4.17 6.04
N ARG A 141 14.75 5.17 6.79
CA ARG A 141 15.59 6.05 7.59
C ARG A 141 16.38 5.31 8.67
N HIS A 142 15.75 4.34 9.34
CA HIS A 142 16.41 3.50 10.32
C HIS A 142 17.53 2.67 9.70
N MET A 143 17.26 2.04 8.56
CA MET A 143 18.23 1.21 7.85
C MET A 143 19.38 2.05 7.29
N ALA A 144 19.09 3.25 6.74
CA ALA A 144 20.11 4.18 6.27
C ALA A 144 21.03 4.64 7.43
N ALA A 145 20.46 4.97 8.60
CA ALA A 145 21.25 5.32 9.78
C ALA A 145 22.13 4.16 10.30
N ARG A 146 21.71 2.91 10.08
CA ARG A 146 22.43 1.72 10.52
C ARG A 146 23.48 1.24 9.54
N PHE A 147 23.20 1.27 8.25
CA PHE A 147 24.01 0.64 7.20
C PHE A 147 24.64 1.64 6.22
N GLY A 148 24.29 2.91 6.33
CA GLY A 148 24.75 3.98 5.43
C GLY A 148 23.86 4.22 4.24
N ASP A 149 23.87 5.46 3.72
CA ASP A 149 23.06 5.90 2.57
C ASP A 149 23.55 5.27 1.24
N ASP A 150 24.73 4.71 1.20
CA ASP A 150 25.27 3.96 0.05
C ASP A 150 24.59 2.62 -0.14
N LEU A 151 24.06 2.02 0.92
CA LEU A 151 23.29 0.77 0.88
C LEU A 151 21.78 1.00 0.94
N VAL A 152 21.31 2.09 1.58
CA VAL A 152 19.88 2.36 1.78
C VAL A 152 19.55 3.80 1.41
N ASP A 153 19.04 3.98 0.20
CA ASP A 153 18.63 5.30 -0.33
C ASP A 153 17.41 5.16 -1.25
N HIS A 154 16.34 4.54 -0.76
CA HIS A 154 15.11 4.39 -1.52
C HIS A 154 14.02 5.33 -1.02
N ARG A 155 13.06 5.61 -1.90
CA ARG A 155 11.89 6.43 -1.62
C ARG A 155 10.65 5.58 -1.49
N THR A 156 9.65 6.12 -0.80
CA THR A 156 8.30 5.57 -0.73
C THR A 156 7.34 6.51 -1.45
N TRP A 157 6.68 5.99 -2.48
CA TRP A 157 5.69 6.67 -3.30
C TRP A 157 4.32 6.06 -3.07
N VAL A 158 3.32 6.88 -2.84
CA VAL A 158 1.97 6.42 -2.50
C VAL A 158 0.96 7.09 -3.39
N ILE A 159 0.00 6.32 -3.94
CA ILE A 159 -1.23 6.87 -4.52
C ILE A 159 -2.36 6.65 -3.52
N ALA A 160 -3.02 7.74 -3.12
CA ALA A 160 -4.16 7.74 -2.21
C ALA A 160 -5.33 8.52 -2.81
N GLY A 161 -6.54 8.06 -2.63
CA GLY A 161 -7.77 8.79 -2.99
C GLY A 161 -8.34 9.56 -1.79
N ASP A 162 -9.42 10.31 -2.02
CA ASP A 162 -10.11 11.09 -0.99
C ASP A 162 -10.50 10.24 0.22
N GLY A 163 -11.11 9.08 0.01
CA GLY A 163 -11.50 8.17 1.08
C GLY A 163 -10.33 7.68 1.93
N CYS A 164 -9.13 7.53 1.35
CA CYS A 164 -7.93 7.19 2.14
C CYS A 164 -7.58 8.30 3.13
N LEU A 165 -7.77 9.58 2.75
CA LEU A 165 -7.45 10.73 3.59
C LEU A 165 -8.51 11.00 4.67
N MET A 166 -9.71 10.43 4.55
CA MET A 166 -10.79 10.54 5.55
C MET A 166 -10.56 9.64 6.76
N GLU A 167 -9.80 8.54 6.60
CA GLU A 167 -9.60 7.54 7.64
C GLU A 167 -8.81 8.07 8.85
N GLY A 168 -9.22 7.69 10.07
CA GLY A 168 -8.56 8.09 11.33
C GLY A 168 -7.09 7.67 11.37
N VAL A 169 -6.77 6.44 10.93
CA VAL A 169 -5.39 5.95 10.86
C VAL A 169 -4.50 6.79 9.94
N SER A 170 -5.06 7.36 8.88
CA SER A 170 -4.34 8.29 8.02
C SER A 170 -3.97 9.58 8.74
N GLN A 171 -4.85 10.10 9.59
CA GLN A 171 -4.59 11.32 10.36
C GLN A 171 -3.43 11.14 11.35
N GLU A 172 -3.39 10.01 12.04
CA GLU A 172 -2.28 9.66 12.92
C GLU A 172 -0.97 9.46 12.14
N ALA A 173 -1.02 8.75 11.02
CA ALA A 173 0.14 8.51 10.15
C ALA A 173 0.70 9.82 9.55
N ILE A 174 -0.17 10.73 9.09
CA ILE A 174 0.21 12.05 8.56
C ILE A 174 0.94 12.87 9.64
N ALA A 175 0.39 12.91 10.86
CA ALA A 175 1.02 13.61 11.98
C ALA A 175 2.40 13.02 12.33
N LEU A 176 2.51 11.69 12.36
CA LEU A 176 3.76 10.97 12.64
C LEU A 176 4.83 11.25 11.57
N ALA A 177 4.47 11.17 10.28
CA ALA A 177 5.39 11.44 9.18
C ALA A 177 5.93 12.88 9.21
N GLY A 178 5.08 13.85 9.48
CA GLY A 178 5.49 15.26 9.64
C GLY A 178 6.38 15.48 10.85
N ARG A 179 6.02 14.91 12.01
CA ARG A 179 6.82 14.93 13.24
C ARG A 179 8.25 14.46 13.00
N TYR A 180 8.41 13.39 12.22
CA TYR A 180 9.70 12.80 11.91
C TYR A 180 10.33 13.37 10.63
N LYS A 181 9.68 14.29 9.94
CA LYS A 181 10.18 14.88 8.68
C LYS A 181 10.64 13.82 7.68
N LEU A 182 9.81 12.81 7.41
CA LEU A 182 10.14 11.68 6.52
C LEU A 182 10.21 12.15 5.05
N ASN A 183 11.30 12.78 4.68
CA ASN A 183 11.49 13.51 3.42
C ASN A 183 11.55 12.61 2.16
N LYS A 184 11.74 11.30 2.33
CA LYS A 184 11.69 10.33 1.22
C LYS A 184 10.29 9.74 1.00
N LEU A 185 9.27 10.21 1.76
CA LEU A 185 7.86 9.85 1.58
C LEU A 185 7.15 10.91 0.72
N THR A 186 6.50 10.44 -0.36
CA THR A 186 5.68 11.28 -1.23
C THR A 186 4.31 10.64 -1.43
N VAL A 187 3.25 11.38 -1.11
CA VAL A 187 1.85 11.01 -1.38
C VAL A 187 1.36 11.76 -2.60
N LEU A 188 0.87 11.03 -3.58
CA LEU A 188 0.18 11.50 -4.78
C LEU A 188 -1.31 11.32 -4.51
N TRP A 189 -2.00 12.38 -4.21
CA TRP A 189 -3.42 12.36 -3.92
C TRP A 189 -4.22 12.49 -5.21
N ASP A 190 -5.04 11.48 -5.51
CA ASP A 190 -6.04 11.50 -6.59
C ASP A 190 -7.19 12.40 -6.14
N ASP A 191 -7.01 13.71 -6.36
CA ASP A 191 -7.93 14.79 -5.98
C ASP A 191 -8.94 14.98 -7.11
N ASN A 192 -9.84 14.00 -7.29
CA ASN A 192 -10.86 13.98 -8.33
C ASN A 192 -12.24 14.43 -7.84
N ALA A 193 -12.39 14.73 -6.55
CA ALA A 193 -13.61 15.18 -5.88
C ALA A 193 -14.81 14.20 -5.95
N ILE A 194 -14.57 12.90 -6.23
CA ILE A 194 -15.60 11.88 -6.40
C ILE A 194 -15.35 10.69 -5.45
N THR A 195 -16.43 10.25 -4.79
CA THR A 195 -16.51 9.00 -4.05
C THR A 195 -17.41 8.01 -4.80
N ILE A 196 -17.64 6.81 -4.23
CA ILE A 196 -18.52 5.81 -4.83
C ILE A 196 -19.97 6.31 -4.93
N ASP A 197 -20.43 7.13 -3.99
CA ASP A 197 -21.82 7.62 -3.92
C ASP A 197 -22.00 9.00 -4.54
N GLY A 198 -20.95 9.65 -5.05
CA GLY A 198 -21.03 10.97 -5.65
C GLY A 198 -19.90 11.91 -5.24
N ALA A 199 -20.22 13.20 -5.13
CA ALA A 199 -19.23 14.21 -4.79
C ALA A 199 -18.66 14.02 -3.37
N VAL A 200 -17.35 14.24 -3.19
CA VAL A 200 -16.66 14.20 -1.89
C VAL A 200 -17.36 15.07 -0.83
N ALA A 201 -17.88 16.24 -1.27
CA ALA A 201 -18.57 17.18 -0.37
C ALA A 201 -19.83 16.61 0.32
N LEU A 202 -20.33 15.45 -0.12
CA LEU A 202 -21.40 14.73 0.59
C LEU A 202 -20.95 14.12 1.91
N SER A 203 -19.65 13.83 2.06
CA SER A 203 -19.10 13.11 3.21
C SER A 203 -17.95 13.83 3.91
N ASP A 204 -17.16 14.65 3.19
CA ASP A 204 -16.02 15.39 3.76
C ASP A 204 -15.89 16.78 3.11
N THR A 205 -15.71 17.79 3.96
CA THR A 205 -15.43 19.18 3.56
C THR A 205 -14.09 19.69 4.09
N THR A 206 -13.26 18.77 4.58
CA THR A 206 -11.96 19.10 5.16
C THR A 206 -10.99 19.61 4.10
N ASP A 207 -10.35 20.75 4.35
CA ASP A 207 -9.18 21.16 3.57
C ASP A 207 -7.99 20.25 3.89
N GLN A 208 -7.85 19.18 3.10
CA GLN A 208 -6.79 18.21 3.26
C GLN A 208 -5.40 18.83 3.09
N GLN A 209 -5.24 19.81 2.18
CA GLN A 209 -3.96 20.48 1.96
C GLN A 209 -3.54 21.30 3.19
N ALA A 210 -4.46 22.04 3.80
CA ALA A 210 -4.21 22.77 5.03
C ALA A 210 -3.85 21.80 6.18
N ARG A 211 -4.56 20.67 6.29
CA ARG A 211 -4.27 19.62 7.29
C ARG A 211 -2.84 19.08 7.15
N PHE A 212 -2.42 18.71 5.95
CA PHE A 212 -1.06 18.22 5.70
C PHE A 212 -0.01 19.30 6.01
N LYS A 213 -0.26 20.56 5.61
CA LYS A 213 0.64 21.69 5.95
C LYS A 213 0.77 21.87 7.45
N ALA A 214 -0.34 21.85 8.19
CA ALA A 214 -0.36 21.96 9.66
C ALA A 214 0.38 20.78 10.33
N SER A 215 0.36 19.59 9.71
CA SER A 215 1.10 18.42 10.15
C SER A 215 2.59 18.43 9.75
N GLY A 216 3.11 19.51 9.14
CA GLY A 216 4.53 19.67 8.83
C GLY A 216 4.96 19.10 7.47
N TRP A 217 4.04 18.86 6.55
CA TRP A 217 4.32 18.41 5.18
C TRP A 217 4.58 19.58 4.23
N ALA A 218 5.32 19.31 3.15
CA ALA A 218 5.37 20.18 1.98
C ALA A 218 4.26 19.79 1.02
N VAL A 219 3.46 20.76 0.55
CA VAL A 219 2.25 20.51 -0.23
C VAL A 219 2.30 21.28 -1.54
N LYS A 220 1.91 20.63 -2.63
CA LYS A 220 1.78 21.22 -3.96
C LYS A 220 0.53 20.69 -4.64
N THR A 221 -0.16 21.57 -5.41
CA THR A 221 -1.27 21.19 -6.27
C THR A 221 -0.85 21.30 -7.73
N ILE A 222 -1.30 20.36 -8.54
CA ILE A 222 -1.03 20.31 -9.99
C ILE A 222 -2.27 19.85 -10.76
N ASP A 223 -2.29 20.14 -12.05
CA ASP A 223 -3.11 19.37 -13.00
C ASP A 223 -2.50 17.97 -13.15
N GLY A 224 -3.28 16.93 -12.74
CA GLY A 224 -2.91 15.53 -12.80
C GLY A 224 -2.89 14.94 -14.21
N HIS A 225 -3.27 15.73 -15.23
CA HIS A 225 -3.23 15.34 -16.66
C HIS A 225 -2.16 16.09 -17.44
N ASP A 226 -1.52 17.13 -16.86
CA ASP A 226 -0.36 17.80 -17.46
C ASP A 226 0.94 17.06 -17.08
N MET A 227 1.48 16.30 -18.01
CA MET A 227 2.73 15.54 -17.80
C MET A 227 3.94 16.41 -17.45
N GLY A 228 3.97 17.66 -17.93
CA GLY A 228 5.00 18.64 -17.60
C GLY A 228 4.90 19.09 -16.13
N ALA A 229 3.69 19.41 -15.68
CA ALA A 229 3.39 19.78 -14.29
C ALA A 229 3.69 18.61 -13.34
N ILE A 230 3.25 17.39 -13.71
CA ILE A 230 3.54 16.18 -12.93
C ILE A 230 5.06 15.98 -12.77
N ARG A 231 5.83 16.03 -13.86
CA ARG A 231 7.28 15.88 -13.82
C ARG A 231 7.95 16.94 -12.95
N LYS A 232 7.54 18.19 -13.06
CA LYS A 232 8.07 19.29 -12.25
C LYS A 232 7.74 19.10 -10.76
N ALA A 233 6.54 18.62 -10.44
CA ALA A 233 6.12 18.37 -9.07
C ALA A 233 6.85 17.19 -8.43
N LEU A 234 7.03 16.08 -9.14
CA LEU A 234 7.82 14.94 -8.67
C LEU A 234 9.29 15.32 -8.45
N ALA A 235 9.89 16.07 -9.38
CA ALA A 235 11.25 16.59 -9.21
C ALA A 235 11.38 17.57 -8.03
N TRP A 236 10.34 18.37 -7.76
CA TRP A 236 10.28 19.22 -6.58
C TRP A 236 10.18 18.39 -5.29
N ALA A 237 9.36 17.34 -5.27
CA ALA A 237 9.20 16.46 -4.10
C ALA A 237 10.51 15.79 -3.70
N THR A 238 11.35 15.37 -4.66
CA THR A 238 12.64 14.73 -4.34
C THR A 238 13.65 15.65 -3.65
N LYS A 239 13.43 16.96 -3.68
CA LYS A 239 14.31 17.97 -3.09
C LYS A 239 13.84 18.51 -1.73
N GLN A 240 12.70 18.02 -1.23
CA GLN A 240 12.13 18.50 0.02
C GLN A 240 12.84 17.88 1.24
N SER A 241 12.93 18.66 2.32
CA SER A 241 13.40 18.18 3.62
C SER A 241 12.29 17.65 4.53
N LYS A 242 11.06 17.56 4.00
CA LYS A 242 9.82 17.14 4.68
C LYS A 242 9.10 16.12 3.82
N PRO A 243 8.21 15.30 4.39
CA PRO A 243 7.30 14.49 3.58
C PRO A 243 6.46 15.38 2.66
N THR A 244 6.07 14.87 1.49
CA THR A 244 5.40 15.66 0.47
C THR A 244 4.02 15.12 0.12
N LEU A 245 3.06 16.02 -0.02
CA LEU A 245 1.77 15.77 -0.65
C LEU A 245 1.73 16.50 -1.99
N ILE A 246 1.44 15.79 -3.06
CA ILE A 246 1.09 16.36 -4.35
C ILE A 246 -0.39 16.09 -4.59
N ALA A 247 -1.23 17.12 -4.50
CA ALA A 247 -2.63 17.06 -4.87
C ALA A 247 -2.73 17.10 -6.39
N CYS A 248 -3.02 15.95 -6.99
CA CYS A 248 -3.18 15.79 -8.43
C CYS A 248 -4.64 15.99 -8.77
N LYS A 249 -5.01 17.15 -9.31
CA LYS A 249 -6.36 17.39 -9.82
C LYS A 249 -6.58 16.51 -11.04
N THR A 250 -7.41 15.49 -10.89
CA THR A 250 -7.70 14.50 -11.93
C THR A 250 -9.19 14.45 -12.24
N ARG A 251 -9.51 13.68 -13.26
CA ARG A 251 -10.88 13.30 -13.58
C ARG A 251 -11.02 11.80 -13.47
N ILE A 252 -11.91 11.34 -12.61
CA ILE A 252 -12.22 9.91 -12.49
C ILE A 252 -12.70 9.37 -13.84
N GLY A 253 -12.25 8.18 -14.24
CA GLY A 253 -12.62 7.61 -15.54
C GLY A 253 -12.07 8.40 -16.74
N ARG A 254 -10.92 9.08 -16.60
CA ARG A 254 -10.31 9.89 -17.67
C ARG A 254 -10.19 9.11 -18.97
N GLY A 255 -10.72 9.67 -20.05
CA GLY A 255 -10.78 9.08 -21.37
C GLY A 255 -12.07 8.30 -21.65
N ALA A 256 -12.91 8.01 -20.64
CA ALA A 256 -14.24 7.47 -20.88
C ALA A 256 -15.07 8.48 -21.71
N ALA A 257 -15.69 7.99 -22.79
CA ALA A 257 -16.26 8.86 -23.81
C ALA A 257 -17.43 9.70 -23.28
N THR A 258 -18.31 9.11 -22.47
CA THR A 258 -19.52 9.77 -21.94
C THR A 258 -19.57 9.79 -20.42
N MET A 259 -18.74 8.98 -19.74
CA MET A 259 -18.78 8.79 -18.30
C MET A 259 -17.59 9.43 -17.56
N GLU A 260 -16.68 10.13 -18.25
CA GLU A 260 -15.57 10.84 -17.61
C GLU A 260 -16.07 11.83 -16.55
N GLY A 261 -15.49 11.77 -15.36
CA GLY A 261 -15.88 12.61 -14.22
C GLY A 261 -17.10 12.11 -13.44
N SER A 262 -17.76 11.04 -13.90
CA SER A 262 -18.93 10.49 -13.23
C SER A 262 -18.56 9.49 -12.14
N HIS A 263 -19.25 9.53 -10.99
CA HIS A 263 -19.14 8.52 -9.93
C HIS A 263 -19.47 7.10 -10.42
N LYS A 264 -20.24 6.96 -11.50
CA LYS A 264 -20.56 5.67 -12.11
C LYS A 264 -19.33 4.89 -12.58
N THR A 265 -18.20 5.58 -12.88
CA THR A 265 -16.94 4.94 -13.23
C THR A 265 -16.17 4.47 -12.00
N HIS A 266 -16.58 4.83 -10.77
CA HIS A 266 -15.83 4.54 -9.57
C HIS A 266 -15.71 3.03 -9.32
N GLY A 267 -16.83 2.32 -9.22
CA GLY A 267 -16.89 0.95 -8.71
C GLY A 267 -17.64 -0.06 -9.59
N SER A 268 -17.82 0.25 -10.88
CA SER A 268 -18.55 -0.60 -11.81
C SER A 268 -17.83 -0.72 -13.16
N ALA A 269 -18.06 -1.83 -13.83
CA ALA A 269 -17.68 -1.99 -15.24
C ALA A 269 -18.35 -0.91 -16.09
N LEU A 270 -17.66 -0.41 -17.12
CA LEU A 270 -18.16 0.67 -17.97
C LEU A 270 -19.29 0.20 -18.90
N GLY A 271 -19.30 -1.10 -19.24
CA GLY A 271 -20.21 -1.67 -20.23
C GLY A 271 -19.67 -1.60 -21.66
N ALA A 272 -20.09 -2.54 -22.50
CA ALA A 272 -19.54 -2.73 -23.84
C ALA A 272 -19.63 -1.47 -24.72
N THR A 273 -20.77 -0.75 -24.69
CA THR A 273 -20.98 0.46 -25.47
C THR A 273 -20.01 1.57 -25.07
N GLU A 274 -19.81 1.80 -23.75
CA GLU A 274 -18.89 2.85 -23.28
C GLU A 274 -17.44 2.48 -23.58
N ILE A 275 -17.07 1.18 -23.49
CA ILE A 275 -15.72 0.69 -23.82
C ILE A 275 -15.41 0.93 -25.30
N GLU A 276 -16.33 0.59 -26.19
CA GLU A 276 -16.17 0.84 -27.63
C GLU A 276 -15.98 2.34 -27.92
N ALA A 277 -16.83 3.18 -27.34
CA ALA A 277 -16.74 4.63 -27.47
C ALA A 277 -15.43 5.17 -26.88
N THR A 278 -14.98 4.63 -25.74
CA THR A 278 -13.73 5.00 -25.08
C THR A 278 -12.53 4.62 -25.92
N ARG A 279 -12.48 3.40 -26.49
CA ARG A 279 -11.42 3.00 -27.42
C ARG A 279 -11.32 3.95 -28.61
N LYS A 280 -12.46 4.32 -29.19
CA LYS A 280 -12.52 5.29 -30.28
C LYS A 280 -12.02 6.67 -29.85
N ALA A 281 -12.41 7.16 -28.68
CA ALA A 281 -11.96 8.45 -28.15
C ALA A 281 -10.44 8.49 -27.83
N LEU A 282 -9.86 7.35 -27.47
CA LEU A 282 -8.42 7.18 -27.22
C LEU A 282 -7.61 6.86 -28.48
N ASP A 283 -8.28 6.70 -29.65
CA ASP A 283 -7.65 6.19 -30.87
C ASP A 283 -6.94 4.84 -30.69
N TRP A 284 -7.61 3.92 -29.96
CA TRP A 284 -7.08 2.61 -29.60
C TRP A 284 -7.73 1.50 -30.39
N THR A 285 -7.00 0.97 -31.36
CA THR A 285 -7.52 -0.03 -32.33
C THR A 285 -7.18 -1.48 -31.94
N ALA A 286 -6.27 -1.70 -30.98
CA ALA A 286 -5.91 -3.04 -30.55
C ALA A 286 -7.06 -3.74 -29.80
N ALA A 287 -7.13 -5.07 -29.89
CA ALA A 287 -8.12 -5.89 -29.21
C ALA A 287 -7.97 -5.79 -27.67
N PRO A 288 -8.97 -6.24 -26.89
CA PRO A 288 -8.88 -6.30 -25.44
C PRO A 288 -7.60 -7.01 -24.97
N PHE A 289 -6.92 -6.42 -23.98
CA PHE A 289 -5.64 -6.86 -23.42
C PHE A 289 -4.46 -6.91 -24.43
N GLU A 290 -4.62 -6.41 -25.64
CA GLU A 290 -3.56 -6.28 -26.63
C GLU A 290 -2.96 -4.87 -26.60
N LEU A 291 -1.64 -4.81 -26.81
CA LEU A 291 -0.88 -3.58 -26.77
C LEU A 291 -0.17 -3.38 -28.11
N PRO A 292 -0.23 -2.19 -28.72
CA PRO A 292 0.62 -1.83 -29.84
C PRO A 292 2.09 -2.03 -29.48
N GLU A 293 2.87 -2.60 -30.42
CA GLU A 293 4.26 -3.01 -30.20
C GLU A 293 5.15 -1.87 -29.69
N ALA A 294 4.98 -0.67 -30.24
CA ALA A 294 5.75 0.51 -29.83
C ALA A 294 5.52 0.87 -28.35
N ILE A 295 4.27 0.75 -27.88
CA ILE A 295 3.87 1.03 -26.48
C ILE A 295 4.44 -0.06 -25.56
N SER A 296 4.29 -1.33 -25.94
CA SER A 296 4.84 -2.46 -25.20
C SER A 296 6.37 -2.34 -25.05
N LYS A 297 7.09 -2.07 -26.13
CA LYS A 297 8.54 -1.85 -26.11
C LYS A 297 8.94 -0.68 -25.21
N ALA A 298 8.19 0.43 -25.24
CA ALA A 298 8.45 1.58 -24.40
C ALA A 298 8.32 1.24 -22.90
N TRP A 299 7.27 0.55 -22.50
CA TRP A 299 7.07 0.13 -21.13
C TRP A 299 8.08 -0.92 -20.65
N LEU A 300 8.41 -1.92 -21.47
CA LEU A 300 9.45 -2.90 -21.16
C LEU A 300 10.84 -2.25 -20.97
N LYS A 301 11.12 -1.17 -21.71
CA LYS A 301 12.32 -0.37 -21.49
C LYS A 301 12.32 0.31 -20.13
N VAL A 302 11.16 0.83 -19.68
CA VAL A 302 10.99 1.40 -18.33
C VAL A 302 11.30 0.35 -17.27
N GLY A 303 10.77 -0.85 -17.38
CA GLY A 303 11.02 -1.93 -16.40
C GLY A 303 12.49 -2.35 -16.25
N LYS A 304 13.32 -2.07 -17.25
CA LYS A 304 14.76 -2.41 -17.27
C LYS A 304 15.67 -1.23 -16.88
N GLN A 305 15.14 0.00 -16.75
CA GLN A 305 15.96 1.20 -16.55
C GLN A 305 16.77 1.18 -15.25
N GLY A 306 16.29 0.50 -14.21
CA GLY A 306 16.96 0.39 -12.92
C GLY A 306 18.08 -0.65 -12.85
N ALA A 307 18.24 -1.50 -13.86
CA ALA A 307 19.21 -2.60 -13.83
C ALA A 307 20.68 -2.11 -13.60
N LYS A 308 21.04 -0.94 -14.16
CA LYS A 308 22.36 -0.33 -13.92
C LYS A 308 22.52 0.09 -12.44
N HIS A 309 21.52 0.71 -11.87
CA HIS A 309 21.52 1.13 -10.45
C HIS A 309 21.61 -0.08 -9.53
N ARG A 310 20.82 -1.12 -9.81
CA ARG A 310 20.86 -2.37 -9.03
C ARG A 310 22.23 -3.05 -9.09
N LYS A 311 22.84 -3.15 -10.29
CA LYS A 311 24.18 -3.75 -10.42
C LYS A 311 25.24 -2.96 -9.65
N ALA A 312 25.21 -1.63 -9.73
CA ALA A 312 26.11 -0.78 -8.97
C ALA A 312 25.87 -0.90 -7.46
N TRP A 313 24.61 -1.00 -7.01
CA TRP A 313 24.26 -1.24 -5.61
C TRP A 313 24.78 -2.62 -5.14
N ALA A 314 24.59 -3.68 -5.92
CA ALA A 314 25.10 -5.02 -5.59
C ALA A 314 26.62 -5.05 -5.41
N ALA A 315 27.36 -4.31 -6.23
CA ALA A 315 28.81 -4.15 -6.08
C ALA A 315 29.18 -3.42 -4.77
N ARG A 316 28.44 -2.35 -4.41
CA ARG A 316 28.65 -1.67 -3.11
C ARG A 316 28.33 -2.59 -1.92
N LEU A 317 27.23 -3.35 -2.00
CA LEU A 317 26.88 -4.31 -0.95
C LEU A 317 27.97 -5.37 -0.74
N ALA A 318 28.49 -5.94 -1.83
CA ALA A 318 29.56 -6.94 -1.77
C ALA A 318 30.86 -6.39 -1.19
N GLY A 319 31.18 -5.11 -1.40
CA GLY A 319 32.38 -4.44 -0.86
C GLY A 319 32.17 -3.79 0.51
N SER A 320 30.94 -3.81 1.06
CA SER A 320 30.65 -3.15 2.33
C SER A 320 31.01 -4.00 3.54
N ALA A 321 31.63 -3.38 4.55
CA ALA A 321 31.86 -4.00 5.85
C ALA A 321 30.53 -4.42 6.54
N HIS A 322 29.41 -3.80 6.17
CA HIS A 322 28.07 -4.10 6.68
C HIS A 322 27.31 -5.12 5.82
N GLY A 323 27.88 -5.62 4.71
CA GLY A 323 27.16 -6.41 3.70
C GLY A 323 26.54 -7.68 4.23
N SER A 324 27.26 -8.46 5.04
CA SER A 324 26.74 -9.69 5.66
C SER A 324 25.61 -9.42 6.66
N GLU A 325 25.79 -8.43 7.52
CA GLU A 325 24.78 -8.05 8.52
C GLU A 325 23.54 -7.42 7.86
N PHE A 326 23.73 -6.61 6.80
CA PHE A 326 22.63 -6.11 5.99
C PHE A 326 21.81 -7.26 5.38
N THR A 327 22.50 -8.21 4.75
CA THR A 327 21.84 -9.37 4.12
C THR A 327 21.07 -10.20 5.14
N ARG A 328 21.68 -10.49 6.29
CA ARG A 328 21.03 -11.18 7.42
C ARG A 328 19.77 -10.42 7.88
N ALA A 329 19.89 -9.12 8.10
CA ALA A 329 18.78 -8.28 8.56
C ALA A 329 17.63 -8.24 7.54
N MET A 330 17.94 -8.16 6.24
CA MET A 330 16.95 -8.18 5.16
C MET A 330 16.26 -9.53 4.98
N ALA A 331 16.94 -10.63 5.31
CA ALA A 331 16.35 -11.97 5.33
C ALA A 331 15.41 -12.20 6.53
N GLY A 332 15.43 -11.27 7.52
CA GLY A 332 14.66 -11.43 8.77
C GLY A 332 15.32 -12.37 9.78
N ASP A 333 16.55 -12.80 9.51
CA ASP A 333 17.28 -13.68 10.41
C ASP A 333 17.70 -12.93 11.69
N LEU A 334 17.56 -13.56 12.83
CA LEU A 334 18.00 -13.02 14.10
C LEU A 334 19.51 -13.27 14.29
N PRO A 335 20.26 -12.35 14.95
CA PRO A 335 21.65 -12.62 15.30
C PRO A 335 21.73 -13.79 16.27
N ALA A 336 22.86 -14.49 16.27
CA ALA A 336 23.14 -15.51 17.27
C ALA A 336 23.01 -14.91 18.68
N GLY A 337 22.46 -15.69 19.62
CA GLY A 337 22.23 -15.22 20.99
C GLY A 337 21.17 -14.13 21.16
N ALA A 338 20.32 -13.90 20.16
CA ALA A 338 19.32 -12.81 20.19
C ALA A 338 18.36 -12.86 21.38
N PHE A 339 18.18 -14.01 21.99
CA PHE A 339 17.28 -14.23 23.12
C PHE A 339 17.99 -14.56 24.42
N ASP A 340 19.34 -14.72 24.47
CA ASP A 340 20.08 -15.18 25.64
C ASP A 340 19.83 -14.28 26.88
N ALA A 341 19.83 -12.94 26.66
CA ALA A 341 19.56 -12.01 27.75
C ALA A 341 18.11 -12.12 28.25
N LEU A 342 17.15 -12.37 27.35
CA LEU A 342 15.75 -12.57 27.73
C LEU A 342 15.57 -13.90 28.49
N GLU A 343 16.22 -14.96 28.06
CA GLU A 343 16.18 -16.28 28.74
C GLU A 343 16.77 -16.17 30.15
N THR A 344 17.89 -15.49 30.30
CA THR A 344 18.51 -15.20 31.61
C THR A 344 17.55 -14.39 32.49
N ALA A 345 16.91 -13.36 31.96
CA ALA A 345 15.95 -12.55 32.70
C ALA A 345 14.70 -13.36 33.11
N ILE A 346 14.21 -14.25 32.25
CA ILE A 346 13.08 -15.14 32.55
C ILE A 346 13.43 -16.07 33.70
N ALA A 347 14.63 -16.68 33.70
CA ALA A 347 15.10 -17.52 34.80
C ALA A 347 15.08 -16.73 36.12
N GLY A 348 15.66 -15.52 36.15
CA GLY A 348 15.65 -14.65 37.33
C GLY A 348 14.25 -14.26 37.82
N LEU A 349 13.29 -14.09 36.91
CA LEU A 349 11.89 -13.83 37.27
C LEU A 349 11.19 -15.06 37.86
N VAL A 350 11.52 -16.27 37.36
CA VAL A 350 10.99 -17.52 37.90
C VAL A 350 11.46 -17.71 39.34
N ASP A 351 12.72 -17.37 39.63
CA ASP A 351 13.32 -17.52 40.97
C ASP A 351 12.77 -16.44 41.91
N SER A 352 12.76 -15.18 41.51
CA SER A 352 12.39 -14.05 42.37
C SER A 352 10.88 -13.87 42.56
N LYS A 353 10.05 -14.40 41.64
CA LYS A 353 8.57 -14.34 41.64
C LYS A 353 8.02 -12.94 41.99
N PRO A 354 8.45 -11.86 41.33
CA PRO A 354 8.09 -10.51 41.74
C PRO A 354 6.58 -10.24 41.51
N ALA A 355 5.95 -9.63 42.48
CA ALA A 355 4.58 -9.12 42.35
C ALA A 355 4.60 -7.81 41.57
N GLN A 356 4.33 -7.86 40.26
CA GLN A 356 4.37 -6.67 39.40
C GLN A 356 3.24 -6.67 38.36
N ALA A 357 2.86 -5.47 37.92
CA ALA A 357 1.85 -5.33 36.86
C ALA A 357 2.40 -5.86 35.52
N THR A 358 1.52 -6.43 34.68
CA THR A 358 1.88 -6.98 33.37
C THR A 358 2.59 -5.97 32.46
N ARG A 359 2.24 -4.65 32.54
CA ARG A 359 2.94 -3.59 31.82
C ARG A 359 4.42 -3.45 32.24
N GLN A 360 4.74 -3.69 33.52
CA GLN A 360 6.13 -3.66 34.02
C GLN A 360 6.90 -4.87 33.52
N SER A 361 6.30 -6.05 33.52
CA SER A 361 6.89 -7.26 32.96
C SER A 361 7.15 -7.13 31.46
N SER A 362 6.18 -6.56 30.71
CA SER A 362 6.34 -6.28 29.27
C SER A 362 7.48 -5.29 29.02
N GLY A 363 7.56 -4.20 29.79
CA GLY A 363 8.65 -3.22 29.68
C GLY A 363 10.01 -3.86 29.96
N ALA A 364 10.13 -4.62 31.05
CA ALA A 364 11.38 -5.30 31.40
C ALA A 364 11.83 -6.32 30.34
N ALA A 365 10.89 -7.07 29.74
CA ALA A 365 11.20 -7.99 28.64
C ALA A 365 11.71 -7.24 27.39
N LEU A 366 11.09 -6.11 27.03
CA LEU A 366 11.55 -5.25 25.95
C LEU A 366 12.94 -4.68 26.23
N ASP A 367 13.22 -4.22 27.45
CA ASP A 367 14.53 -3.72 27.83
C ASP A 367 15.64 -4.77 27.66
N GLN A 368 15.36 -6.03 27.98
CA GLN A 368 16.31 -7.13 27.75
C GLN A 368 16.53 -7.40 26.26
N LEU A 369 15.46 -7.43 25.47
CA LEU A 369 15.54 -7.64 24.03
C LEU A 369 16.28 -6.50 23.32
N PHE A 370 16.12 -5.25 23.79
CA PHE A 370 16.73 -4.07 23.18
C PHE A 370 18.10 -3.77 23.78
N GLY A 371 18.29 -3.93 25.08
CA GLY A 371 19.55 -3.67 25.78
C GLY A 371 20.68 -4.58 25.30
N ALA A 372 20.38 -5.85 25.04
CA ALA A 372 21.36 -6.81 24.51
C ALA A 372 21.80 -6.48 23.05
N ARG A 373 21.00 -5.69 22.31
CA ARG A 373 21.29 -5.28 20.93
C ARG A 373 21.99 -3.94 20.83
N THR A 374 21.98 -3.13 21.88
CA THR A 374 22.61 -1.82 21.92
C THR A 374 23.91 -1.86 22.72
N ALA A 375 24.87 -2.70 22.32
CA ALA A 375 26.27 -2.34 22.54
C ALA A 375 26.45 -1.04 21.74
N ARG A 376 26.35 0.10 22.44
CA ARG A 376 26.32 1.44 21.83
C ARG A 376 27.55 1.68 20.99
N PRO A 377 27.44 2.15 19.75
CA PRO A 377 28.47 3.00 19.18
C PRO A 377 28.52 4.26 20.05
N THR A 378 29.70 4.62 20.51
CA THR A 378 29.98 5.77 21.38
C THR A 378 29.85 7.12 20.66
N SER A 379 28.71 7.42 20.03
CA SER A 379 28.42 8.75 19.52
C SER A 379 26.98 9.17 19.84
N ARG A 380 26.88 10.26 20.59
CA ARG A 380 25.67 10.90 21.11
C ARG A 380 24.81 11.58 20.02
N SER A 381 24.44 10.94 18.93
CA SER A 381 23.64 11.63 17.89
C SER A 381 22.44 10.88 17.33
N SER A 382 21.95 9.80 17.95
CA SER A 382 20.69 9.20 17.52
C SER A 382 19.61 9.32 18.59
N ILE A 383 18.65 10.23 18.35
CA ILE A 383 17.48 10.52 19.20
C ILE A 383 16.36 9.47 19.01
N TRP A 384 16.70 8.22 18.62
CA TRP A 384 15.71 7.20 18.38
C TRP A 384 15.94 5.96 19.24
N PRO A 385 14.90 5.47 19.96
CA PRO A 385 14.96 4.11 20.45
C PRO A 385 15.02 3.17 19.24
N PRO A 386 15.81 2.07 19.29
CA PRO A 386 15.88 1.12 18.20
C PRO A 386 14.49 0.53 17.96
N CYS A 387 13.87 0.88 16.83
CA CYS A 387 12.66 0.20 16.39
C CYS A 387 13.02 -1.24 16.05
N VAL A 388 12.37 -2.20 16.69
CA VAL A 388 12.38 -3.61 16.28
C VAL A 388 11.88 -3.67 14.86
N PRO A 389 12.53 -4.36 13.92
CA PRO A 389 11.87 -4.76 12.71
C PRO A 389 10.68 -5.64 13.12
N PHE A 390 9.46 -5.10 13.00
CA PHE A 390 8.27 -5.94 13.11
C PHE A 390 8.38 -7.01 12.04
N PRO A 391 8.24 -8.29 12.37
CA PRO A 391 8.02 -9.28 11.35
C PRO A 391 6.80 -8.85 10.56
N THR A 392 6.87 -8.83 9.24
CA THR A 392 5.81 -8.50 8.29
C THR A 392 4.63 -9.50 8.33
N CYS A 393 4.27 -10.01 9.50
CA CYS A 393 3.34 -11.11 9.69
C CYS A 393 2.23 -10.78 10.69
N TRP A 394 1.51 -9.64 10.48
CA TRP A 394 0.30 -9.36 11.28
C TRP A 394 -0.79 -8.67 10.49
N CYS A 395 -1.17 -9.17 9.33
CA CYS A 395 -2.39 -8.75 8.64
C CYS A 395 -2.92 -9.79 7.66
N SER A 396 -3.21 -11.02 8.09
CA SER A 396 -4.01 -11.93 7.26
C SER A 396 -4.92 -12.86 8.04
N ALA A 397 -5.47 -12.42 9.16
CA ALA A 397 -6.56 -13.13 9.80
C ALA A 397 -7.78 -12.22 9.88
N ARG A 398 -8.67 -12.30 8.88
CA ARG A 398 -10.04 -11.80 9.06
C ARG A 398 -10.71 -12.63 10.16
N PRO A 399 -11.28 -12.04 11.22
CA PRO A 399 -12.16 -12.79 12.10
C PRO A 399 -13.48 -13.02 11.36
N THR A 400 -13.75 -14.26 10.99
CA THR A 400 -15.13 -14.65 10.69
C THR A 400 -15.93 -14.68 12.00
N PRO A 401 -17.21 -14.24 12.04
CA PRO A 401 -17.97 -14.02 13.29
C PRO A 401 -18.33 -15.27 14.11
N SER A 402 -17.79 -16.44 13.84
CA SER A 402 -18.21 -17.70 14.45
C SER A 402 -17.14 -18.50 15.18
N ARG A 403 -15.93 -17.98 15.42
CA ARG A 403 -14.95 -18.71 16.23
C ARG A 403 -14.56 -17.96 17.50
N ARG A 404 -15.03 -18.47 18.65
CA ARG A 404 -14.54 -18.09 19.97
C ARG A 404 -13.02 -18.37 20.03
N TRP A 405 -12.25 -17.36 20.38
CA TRP A 405 -10.82 -17.48 20.61
C TRP A 405 -10.59 -18.30 21.89
N SER A 406 -10.05 -19.49 21.77
CA SER A 406 -9.35 -20.15 22.85
C SER A 406 -7.88 -19.78 22.75
N ALA A 407 -7.33 -19.19 23.80
CA ALA A 407 -5.90 -18.88 23.88
C ALA A 407 -5.10 -20.20 23.76
N GLY A 408 -4.54 -20.46 22.59
CA GLY A 408 -3.68 -21.60 22.33
C GLY A 408 -2.23 -21.27 22.72
N VAL A 409 -1.65 -22.10 23.57
CA VAL A 409 -0.22 -22.03 23.87
C VAL A 409 0.55 -22.66 22.72
N TRP A 410 1.50 -21.94 22.14
CA TRP A 410 2.32 -22.39 21.02
C TRP A 410 3.72 -22.75 21.51
N ARG A 411 4.27 -23.85 21.00
CA ARG A 411 5.65 -24.29 21.30
C ARG A 411 6.46 -24.42 20.01
N TRP A 412 7.69 -23.91 20.01
CA TRP A 412 8.64 -24.10 18.93
C TRP A 412 9.19 -25.52 18.93
N ASN A 413 9.31 -26.14 17.77
CA ASN A 413 10.04 -27.39 17.65
C ASN A 413 11.48 -27.12 17.17
N THR A 414 12.35 -28.11 17.33
CA THR A 414 13.79 -28.06 16.97
C THR A 414 14.08 -27.84 15.47
N ARG A 415 13.05 -27.70 14.63
CA ARG A 415 13.17 -27.39 13.19
C ARG A 415 12.55 -26.04 12.80
N GLY A 416 12.30 -25.15 13.75
CA GLY A 416 11.86 -23.79 13.48
C GLY A 416 10.38 -23.62 13.05
N HIS A 417 9.51 -24.63 13.28
CA HIS A 417 8.10 -24.52 12.94
C HIS A 417 7.21 -24.39 14.19
N LEU A 418 6.23 -23.47 14.13
CA LEU A 418 5.17 -23.33 15.14
C LEU A 418 4.13 -24.45 14.99
N ARG A 419 3.90 -25.26 16.04
CA ARG A 419 2.79 -26.20 16.09
C ARG A 419 1.85 -25.90 17.25
N PRO A 420 0.53 -26.05 17.07
CA PRO A 420 -0.42 -25.92 18.18
C PRO A 420 -0.27 -27.07 19.17
N TRP A 421 -0.33 -26.75 20.46
CA TRP A 421 -0.35 -27.75 21.53
C TRP A 421 -1.72 -28.43 21.53
N PRO A 422 -1.81 -29.77 21.62
CA PRO A 422 -3.11 -30.43 21.71
C PRO A 422 -3.73 -30.16 23.08
N CYS A 423 -4.69 -29.25 23.15
CA CYS A 423 -5.56 -29.10 24.33
C CYS A 423 -6.47 -30.32 24.43
N ARG A 424 -6.28 -31.17 25.44
CA ARG A 424 -7.28 -32.17 25.83
C ARG A 424 -8.53 -31.41 26.28
N ALA A 425 -9.58 -31.49 25.52
CA ALA A 425 -10.90 -30.97 25.87
C ALA A 425 -11.41 -31.73 27.10
N ARG A 426 -11.48 -31.06 28.28
CA ARG A 426 -12.32 -31.51 29.38
C ARG A 426 -13.76 -31.30 28.99
N ARG A 427 -14.59 -32.35 29.06
CA ARG A 427 -16.05 -32.30 28.84
C ARG A 427 -16.67 -31.22 29.73
N PRO A 428 -17.59 -30.38 29.23
CA PRO A 428 -18.30 -29.43 30.07
C PRO A 428 -19.25 -30.18 31.00
N ARG A 429 -19.14 -29.88 32.31
CA ARG A 429 -20.17 -30.30 33.29
C ARG A 429 -21.50 -29.58 32.96
N ARG A 430 -22.56 -30.37 32.85
CA ARG A 430 -23.92 -29.85 32.69
C ARG A 430 -24.30 -29.04 33.96
N CYS A 431 -24.57 -27.76 33.80
CA CYS A 431 -25.27 -26.96 34.80
C CYS A 431 -26.77 -27.18 34.68
N ALA A 432 -27.39 -27.50 35.78
CA ALA A 432 -28.84 -27.65 35.90
C ALA A 432 -29.57 -26.29 35.74
N PRO A 433 -30.81 -26.24 35.25
CA PRO A 433 -31.54 -25.01 35.06
C PRO A 433 -32.13 -24.49 36.37
N SER A 434 -31.90 -23.21 36.64
CA SER A 434 -32.57 -22.47 37.73
C SER A 434 -33.84 -21.79 37.23
N PRO A 435 -34.99 -21.92 37.93
CA PRO A 435 -36.24 -21.30 37.51
C PRO A 435 -36.42 -19.93 38.17
N ARG A 436 -36.46 -18.84 37.39
CA ARG A 436 -37.28 -17.66 37.72
C ARG A 436 -37.47 -16.76 36.52
N ARG A 437 -38.67 -16.82 35.96
CA ARG A 437 -39.20 -15.84 35.01
C ARG A 437 -39.48 -14.52 35.76
N LYS A 438 -39.02 -13.40 35.22
CA LYS A 438 -39.64 -12.10 35.38
C LYS A 438 -39.97 -11.53 34.01
N THR A 439 -41.24 -11.33 33.81
CA THR A 439 -41.87 -10.77 32.62
C THR A 439 -41.57 -9.28 32.53
N CYS A 440 -40.94 -8.84 31.42
CA CYS A 440 -40.94 -7.43 31.03
C CYS A 440 -42.16 -7.15 30.16
N ARG A 441 -43.00 -6.19 30.60
CA ARG A 441 -44.11 -5.65 29.81
C ARG A 441 -43.56 -4.78 28.70
N VAL A 442 -44.02 -5.05 27.49
CA VAL A 442 -43.80 -4.20 26.29
C VAL A 442 -44.83 -3.07 26.38
N ALA A 443 -44.39 -1.82 26.38
CA ALA A 443 -45.25 -0.65 26.22
C ALA A 443 -45.59 -0.46 24.75
N GLY A 444 -46.87 -0.28 24.46
CA GLY A 444 -47.39 -0.09 23.11
C GLY A 444 -47.16 1.32 22.55
N PRO A 445 -47.49 1.57 21.28
CA PRO A 445 -47.07 2.76 20.55
C PRO A 445 -47.93 3.99 20.86
N MET A 446 -47.26 5.14 21.06
CA MET A 446 -47.91 6.46 21.12
C MET A 446 -48.40 6.89 19.73
N ARG A 447 -49.69 7.21 19.64
CA ARG A 447 -50.29 7.85 18.47
C ARG A 447 -49.93 9.33 18.45
N SER A 448 -49.36 9.79 17.32
CA SER A 448 -49.14 11.20 16.98
C SER A 448 -50.43 11.82 16.47
N GLY A 449 -50.99 12.79 17.18
CA GLY A 449 -52.10 13.62 16.74
C GLY A 449 -51.61 14.77 15.86
N LEU A 450 -51.97 14.75 14.58
CA LEU A 450 -51.84 15.86 13.66
C LEU A 450 -52.97 16.88 13.90
N ARG A 451 -52.65 18.12 14.32
CA ARG A 451 -53.53 19.28 14.16
C ARG A 451 -53.11 20.08 12.96
N ARG A 452 -53.99 20.18 11.98
CA ARG A 452 -53.91 21.13 10.83
C ARG A 452 -54.18 22.53 11.34
N ALA A 453 -53.36 23.50 11.00
CA ALA A 453 -53.71 24.92 10.97
C ALA A 453 -53.78 25.40 9.53
N ARG A 454 -54.87 26.13 9.17
CA ARG A 454 -55.11 26.78 7.90
C ARG A 454 -54.57 28.22 7.90
N PRO A 455 -54.37 28.81 6.74
CA PRO A 455 -53.60 30.05 6.56
C PRO A 455 -54.45 31.32 6.80
N GLY A 456 -53.74 32.33 7.19
CA GLY A 456 -54.07 33.74 7.09
C GLY A 456 -52.86 34.46 6.50
#